data_3e4a75f50c0851d1d66f60ff0a539835
#
_entry.id   3e4a75f50c0851d1d66f60ff0a539835
#
_cell.length_a   1.000
_cell.length_b   1.000
_cell.length_c   1.000
_cell.angle_alpha   90.00
_cell.angle_beta   90.00
_cell.angle_gamma   90.00
#
_symmetry.space_group_name_H-M   'P 1'
#
loop_
_entity.id
_entity.type
_entity.pdbx_description
1 polymer ?
#
loop_
_entity_poly.entity_id
_entity_poly.type
_entity_poly.pdbx_seq_one_letter_code
_entity_poly.pdbx_strand_id
1 'polypeptide(L)'
;EAQVGGQVHADAASYLLRQNALIEQAAAPYASGSDLNVGQYRLWTTTLAGYLGTDGSSHAESSNEHSQGLMVGITQRFSEQLSARGGFGYSKGTVGGAGGEADTDFTFLNVGARYGFTSLEQGLFLDANASAGYIDYDSKRDLGGGLGSAKGDTHGNLTGATLALGYRVPVSGVTLEPSLGIRVSHLNLSGFQEKGSELALDIDSIHETRRSAVANLNAAFAPIGMGAWQLVPGVQVGYEHVLGDHQVDSQGHLLGLDIEQRAAFDNRDQFTTGFNLTAN
;
A
#
# COMPACT_ATOMS: atom_id res chain seq x y z
N GLU A 1 -23.72 8.15 14.33
CA GLU A 1 -23.91 7.05 13.35
C GLU A 1 -22.63 6.24 13.13
N ALA A 2 -21.48 6.87 12.90
CA ALA A 2 -20.22 6.18 12.63
C ALA A 2 -19.81 5.20 13.75
N GLN A 3 -20.01 5.58 15.02
CA GLN A 3 -19.70 4.72 16.16
C GLN A 3 -20.60 3.47 16.23
N VAL A 4 -21.88 3.64 15.93
CA VAL A 4 -22.84 2.54 15.96
C VAL A 4 -22.77 1.71 14.68
N GLY A 5 -22.51 2.36 13.54
CA GLY A 5 -22.47 1.72 12.24
C GLY A 5 -21.19 0.95 11.91
N GLY A 6 -20.10 1.17 12.64
CA GLY A 6 -18.85 0.46 12.40
C GLY A 6 -18.06 0.96 11.20
N GLN A 7 -18.06 2.26 10.93
CA GLN A 7 -17.30 2.88 9.83
C GLN A 7 -15.81 2.47 9.84
N VAL A 8 -15.22 2.24 11.01
CA VAL A 8 -13.81 1.86 11.14
C VAL A 8 -13.46 0.60 10.31
N HIS A 9 -14.40 -0.31 10.12
CA HIS A 9 -14.16 -1.53 9.34
C HIS A 9 -14.04 -1.22 7.84
N ALA A 10 -14.85 -0.29 7.34
CA ALA A 10 -14.74 0.16 5.96
C ALA A 10 -13.47 0.98 5.73
N ASP A 11 -13.10 1.85 6.67
CA ASP A 11 -11.86 2.63 6.62
C ASP A 11 -10.62 1.72 6.62
N ALA A 12 -10.62 0.69 7.47
CA ALA A 12 -9.54 -0.29 7.52
C ALA A 12 -9.42 -1.08 6.22
N ALA A 13 -10.52 -1.49 5.61
CA ALA A 13 -10.50 -2.17 4.32
C ALA A 13 -9.94 -1.28 3.21
N SER A 14 -10.32 -0.01 3.17
CA SER A 14 -9.76 0.97 2.23
C SER A 14 -8.27 1.18 2.44
N TYR A 15 -7.83 1.28 3.70
CA TYR A 15 -6.41 1.34 4.07
C TYR A 15 -5.63 0.14 3.53
N LEU A 16 -6.14 -1.08 3.76
CA LEU A 16 -5.47 -2.31 3.32
C LEU A 16 -5.33 -2.39 1.80
N LEU A 17 -6.31 -1.92 1.04
CA LEU A 17 -6.25 -1.90 -0.42
C LEU A 17 -5.13 -1.01 -0.98
N ARG A 18 -4.59 -0.08 -0.18
CA ARG A 18 -3.47 0.79 -0.57
C ARG A 18 -2.10 0.24 -0.20
N GLN A 19 -2.01 -0.88 0.51
CA GLN A 19 -0.72 -1.43 0.95
C GLN A 19 0.19 -1.82 -0.20
N ASN A 20 -0.35 -2.32 -1.31
CA ASN A 20 0.43 -2.66 -2.49
C ASN A 20 1.19 -1.44 -3.05
N ALA A 21 0.56 -0.27 -3.06
CA ALA A 21 1.19 0.96 -3.50
C ALA A 21 2.36 1.36 -2.58
N LEU A 22 2.21 1.21 -1.27
CA LEU A 22 3.28 1.48 -0.30
C LEU A 22 4.46 0.53 -0.47
N ILE A 23 4.22 -0.76 -0.69
CA ILE A 23 5.26 -1.75 -0.93
C ILE A 23 6.05 -1.39 -2.19
N GLU A 24 5.37 -1.10 -3.29
CA GLU A 24 6.01 -0.71 -4.55
C GLU A 24 6.84 0.56 -4.40
N GLN A 25 6.31 1.57 -3.71
CA GLN A 25 7.02 2.82 -3.44
C GLN A 25 8.29 2.59 -2.62
N ALA A 26 8.22 1.76 -1.59
CA ALA A 26 9.35 1.44 -0.73
C ALA A 26 10.44 0.66 -1.48
N ALA A 27 10.07 -0.25 -2.38
CA ALA A 27 10.99 -1.06 -3.16
C ALA A 27 11.55 -0.33 -4.41
N ALA A 28 10.90 0.75 -4.86
CA ALA A 28 11.24 1.43 -6.11
C ALA A 28 12.72 1.82 -6.27
N PRO A 29 13.43 2.33 -5.23
CA PRO A 29 14.85 2.68 -5.35
C PRO A 29 15.76 1.50 -5.71
N TYR A 30 15.32 0.28 -5.44
CA TYR A 30 16.10 -0.96 -5.63
C TYR A 30 15.60 -1.80 -6.82
N ALA A 31 14.49 -1.40 -7.42
CA ALA A 31 13.73 -2.25 -8.33
C ALA A 31 14.43 -2.51 -9.67
N SER A 32 15.11 -1.50 -10.23
CA SER A 32 15.61 -1.60 -11.60
C SER A 32 16.82 -2.52 -11.76
N GLY A 33 17.70 -2.55 -10.78
CA GLY A 33 18.98 -3.25 -10.91
C GLY A 33 19.91 -2.69 -11.98
N SER A 34 19.65 -1.47 -12.48
CA SER A 34 20.37 -0.84 -13.57
C SER A 34 21.84 -0.53 -13.25
N ASP A 35 22.18 -0.37 -11.99
CA ASP A 35 23.53 -0.12 -11.49
C ASP A 35 24.31 -1.39 -11.17
N LEU A 36 23.69 -2.56 -11.34
CA LEU A 36 24.35 -3.87 -11.19
C LEU A 36 25.02 -4.28 -12.51
N ASN A 37 26.10 -5.03 -12.39
CA ASN A 37 26.66 -5.78 -13.53
C ASN A 37 25.80 -7.00 -13.85
N VAL A 38 25.85 -7.45 -15.09
CA VAL A 38 25.16 -8.69 -15.49
C VAL A 38 25.60 -9.85 -14.62
N GLY A 39 24.63 -10.57 -14.03
CA GLY A 39 24.85 -11.66 -13.10
C GLY A 39 25.02 -11.25 -11.64
N GLN A 40 25.20 -9.97 -11.37
CA GLN A 40 25.34 -9.45 -10.01
C GLN A 40 23.98 -9.32 -9.31
N TYR A 41 23.98 -9.48 -8.00
CA TYR A 41 22.82 -9.25 -7.16
C TYR A 41 23.13 -8.27 -6.03
N ARG A 42 22.08 -7.69 -5.48
CA ARG A 42 22.14 -6.82 -4.31
C ARG A 42 21.08 -7.22 -3.30
N LEU A 43 21.49 -7.36 -2.05
CA LEU A 43 20.56 -7.44 -0.92
C LEU A 43 20.23 -6.02 -0.44
N TRP A 44 18.98 -5.79 -0.10
CA TRP A 44 18.53 -4.48 0.36
C TRP A 44 17.48 -4.59 1.45
N THR A 45 17.37 -3.53 2.22
CA THR A 45 16.37 -3.34 3.28
C THR A 45 15.75 -1.96 3.13
N THR A 46 14.46 -1.88 3.31
CA THR A 46 13.75 -0.60 3.26
C THR A 46 12.65 -0.54 4.32
N THR A 47 12.26 0.66 4.69
CA THR A 47 11.16 0.89 5.62
C THR A 47 9.89 1.25 4.84
N LEU A 48 8.74 0.84 5.40
CA LEU A 48 7.44 1.26 4.92
C LEU A 48 6.85 2.21 5.96
N ALA A 49 6.47 3.40 5.52
CA ALA A 49 5.84 4.38 6.41
C ALA A 49 4.78 5.16 5.64
N GLY A 50 3.64 5.39 6.26
CA GLY A 50 2.57 6.16 5.67
C GLY A 50 1.71 6.85 6.73
N TYR A 51 1.22 8.01 6.36
CA TYR A 51 0.22 8.75 7.13
C TYR A 51 -0.79 9.36 6.16
N LEU A 52 -2.06 9.21 6.46
CA LEU A 52 -3.13 9.88 5.74
C LEU A 52 -4.22 10.33 6.71
N GLY A 53 -4.57 11.60 6.64
CA GLY A 53 -5.72 12.16 7.34
C GLY A 53 -6.80 12.53 6.32
N THR A 54 -8.04 12.22 6.62
CA THR A 54 -9.17 12.55 5.75
C THR A 54 -10.27 13.23 6.56
N ASP A 55 -10.71 14.38 6.09
CA ASP A 55 -11.84 15.09 6.68
C ASP A 55 -13.15 14.32 6.43
N GLY A 56 -14.07 14.45 7.37
CA GLY A 56 -15.37 13.82 7.26
C GLY A 56 -16.21 14.39 6.13
N SER A 57 -17.18 13.60 5.70
CA SER A 57 -18.17 13.98 4.70
C SER A 57 -19.59 13.82 5.25
N SER A 58 -20.60 14.06 4.42
CA SER A 58 -21.99 13.84 4.82
C SER A 58 -22.34 12.37 5.09
N HIS A 59 -21.49 11.43 4.65
CA HIS A 59 -21.71 9.99 4.76
C HIS A 59 -20.68 9.28 5.65
N ALA A 60 -19.60 9.96 6.03
CA ALA A 60 -18.54 9.39 6.83
C ALA A 60 -17.87 10.46 7.69
N GLU A 61 -17.45 10.09 8.89
CA GLU A 61 -16.67 10.96 9.78
C GLU A 61 -15.19 10.97 9.39
N SER A 62 -14.43 11.94 9.92
CA SER A 62 -12.98 12.03 9.68
C SER A 62 -12.25 10.77 10.17
N SER A 63 -11.19 10.41 9.46
CA SER A 63 -10.37 9.24 9.76
C SER A 63 -8.89 9.55 9.57
N ASN A 64 -8.05 8.85 10.34
CA ASN A 64 -6.59 8.93 10.25
C ASN A 64 -6.01 7.54 10.07
N GLU A 65 -4.98 7.45 9.22
CA GLU A 65 -4.20 6.23 9.02
C GLU A 65 -2.75 6.44 9.39
N HIS A 66 -2.19 5.45 10.05
CA HIS A 66 -0.77 5.36 10.36
C HIS A 66 -0.27 3.99 9.98
N SER A 67 0.86 3.92 9.29
CA SER A 67 1.52 2.64 9.01
C SER A 67 3.02 2.74 9.14
N GLN A 68 3.64 1.65 9.56
CA GLN A 68 5.09 1.49 9.62
C GLN A 68 5.45 0.02 9.45
N GLY A 69 6.58 -0.24 8.83
CA GLY A 69 7.01 -1.59 8.58
C GLY A 69 8.43 -1.66 8.05
N LEU A 70 8.85 -2.88 7.79
CA LEU A 70 10.17 -3.21 7.30
C LEU A 70 10.06 -4.26 6.19
N MET A 71 10.87 -4.10 5.16
CA MET A 71 10.98 -5.03 4.05
C MET A 71 12.44 -5.32 3.75
N VAL A 72 12.76 -6.58 3.49
CA VAL A 72 14.06 -7.02 3.00
C VAL A 72 13.89 -7.69 1.65
N GLY A 73 14.85 -7.50 0.77
CA GLY A 73 14.75 -8.03 -0.57
C GLY A 73 16.10 -8.25 -1.25
N ILE A 74 16.01 -8.81 -2.43
CA ILE A 74 17.13 -9.06 -3.33
C ILE A 74 16.74 -8.62 -4.73
N THR A 75 17.67 -7.98 -5.43
CA THR A 75 17.55 -7.65 -6.85
C THR A 75 18.74 -8.27 -7.57
N GLN A 76 18.48 -8.94 -8.68
CA GLN A 76 19.51 -9.55 -9.52
C GLN A 76 19.36 -9.11 -10.97
N ARG A 77 20.47 -8.76 -11.58
CA ARG A 77 20.54 -8.47 -13.02
C ARG A 77 20.95 -9.73 -13.77
N PHE A 78 20.06 -10.22 -14.63
CA PHE A 78 20.30 -11.44 -15.40
C PHE A 78 20.95 -11.20 -16.76
N SER A 79 20.66 -10.02 -17.35
CA SER A 79 21.19 -9.62 -18.66
C SER A 79 21.27 -8.09 -18.76
N GLU A 80 21.72 -7.57 -19.88
CA GLU A 80 21.67 -6.13 -20.15
C GLU A 80 20.23 -5.58 -20.05
N GLN A 81 19.23 -6.40 -20.32
CA GLN A 81 17.84 -6.01 -20.45
C GLN A 81 16.95 -6.47 -19.32
N LEU A 82 17.34 -7.51 -18.57
CA LEU A 82 16.46 -8.16 -17.60
C LEU A 82 17.01 -8.11 -16.18
N SER A 83 16.19 -7.68 -15.26
CA SER A 83 16.37 -7.83 -13.83
C SER A 83 15.12 -8.42 -13.17
N ALA A 84 15.32 -9.06 -12.02
CA ALA A 84 14.24 -9.53 -11.18
C ALA A 84 14.53 -9.21 -9.73
N ARG A 85 13.49 -9.13 -8.93
CA ARG A 85 13.57 -8.83 -7.50
C ARG A 85 12.56 -9.64 -6.72
N GLY A 86 12.87 -9.89 -5.48
CA GLY A 86 11.97 -10.52 -4.53
C GLY A 86 12.23 -10.01 -3.14
N GLY A 87 11.21 -9.95 -2.33
CA GLY A 87 11.32 -9.50 -0.96
C GLY A 87 10.18 -9.97 -0.10
N PHE A 88 10.34 -9.82 1.19
CA PHE A 88 9.29 -10.06 2.16
C PHE A 88 9.35 -8.99 3.24
N GLY A 89 8.24 -8.79 3.90
CA GLY A 89 8.16 -7.77 4.91
C GLY A 89 6.96 -7.89 5.82
N TYR A 90 6.94 -6.96 6.75
CA TYR A 90 5.92 -6.83 7.76
C TYR A 90 5.55 -5.35 7.92
N SER A 91 4.26 -5.08 8.00
CA SER A 91 3.73 -3.73 8.18
C SER A 91 2.68 -3.75 9.27
N LYS A 92 2.75 -2.78 10.16
CA LYS A 92 1.75 -2.55 11.20
C LYS A 92 1.03 -1.25 10.90
N GLY A 93 -0.30 -1.28 10.93
CA GLY A 93 -1.12 -0.12 10.66
C GLY A 93 -2.17 0.12 11.72
N THR A 94 -2.51 1.39 11.92
CA THR A 94 -3.60 1.83 12.77
C THR A 94 -4.48 2.77 11.96
N VAL A 95 -5.78 2.48 11.97
CA VAL A 95 -6.81 3.32 11.38
C VAL A 95 -7.74 3.76 12.48
N GLY A 96 -7.93 5.04 12.66
CA GLY A 96 -8.73 5.58 13.76
C GLY A 96 -9.55 6.80 13.36
N GLY A 97 -10.61 7.04 14.14
CA GLY A 97 -11.51 8.17 13.99
C GLY A 97 -12.65 8.10 14.99
N ALA A 98 -13.69 8.90 14.78
CA ALA A 98 -14.87 8.91 15.65
C ALA A 98 -15.64 7.57 15.63
N GLY A 99 -15.45 6.76 14.56
CA GLY A 99 -16.06 5.44 14.43
C GLY A 99 -15.37 4.33 15.21
N GLY A 100 -14.20 4.61 15.82
CA GLY A 100 -13.40 3.63 16.54
C GLY A 100 -11.97 3.53 16.01
N GLU A 101 -11.29 2.45 16.39
CA GLU A 101 -9.90 2.18 16.03
C GLU A 101 -9.73 0.75 15.54
N ALA A 102 -8.91 0.56 14.51
CA ALA A 102 -8.52 -0.75 14.01
C ALA A 102 -7.01 -0.85 13.87
N ASP A 103 -6.46 -1.96 14.34
CA ASP A 103 -5.05 -2.31 14.20
C ASP A 103 -4.92 -3.46 13.20
N THR A 104 -3.97 -3.32 12.28
CA THR A 104 -3.69 -4.32 11.27
C THR A 104 -2.23 -4.73 11.31
N ASP A 105 -1.98 -6.03 11.16
CA ASP A 105 -0.66 -6.60 10.97
C ASP A 105 -0.65 -7.30 9.61
N PHE A 106 0.27 -6.91 8.74
CA PHE A 106 0.35 -7.41 7.38
C PHE A 106 1.73 -7.99 7.11
N THR A 107 1.79 -9.30 6.87
CA THR A 107 3.01 -10.02 6.49
C THR A 107 2.91 -10.39 5.02
N PHE A 108 3.90 -10.04 4.20
CA PHE A 108 3.77 -10.13 2.76
C PHE A 108 5.04 -10.62 2.07
N LEU A 109 4.83 -11.15 0.87
CA LEU A 109 5.84 -11.42 -0.14
C LEU A 109 5.64 -10.46 -1.31
N ASN A 110 6.73 -10.02 -1.92
CA ASN A 110 6.72 -9.17 -3.11
C ASN A 110 7.71 -9.72 -4.13
N VAL A 111 7.31 -9.80 -5.38
CA VAL A 111 8.15 -10.19 -6.50
C VAL A 111 7.97 -9.23 -7.66
N GLY A 112 8.99 -9.06 -8.46
CA GLY A 112 8.91 -8.19 -9.62
C GLY A 112 10.02 -8.48 -10.62
N ALA A 113 9.84 -7.94 -11.82
CA ALA A 113 10.82 -8.02 -12.88
C ALA A 113 10.75 -6.77 -13.74
N ARG A 114 11.89 -6.38 -14.31
CA ARG A 114 11.98 -5.28 -15.26
C ARG A 114 12.68 -5.74 -16.53
N TYR A 115 12.08 -5.40 -17.65
CA TYR A 115 12.65 -5.60 -18.98
C TYR A 115 12.88 -4.26 -19.66
N GLY A 116 14.14 -3.92 -19.92
CA GLY A 116 14.53 -2.76 -20.69
C GLY A 116 14.65 -3.13 -22.17
N PHE A 117 13.89 -2.50 -23.05
CA PHE A 117 13.87 -2.84 -24.47
C PHE A 117 15.21 -2.57 -25.18
N THR A 118 15.92 -1.55 -24.73
CA THR A 118 17.31 -1.29 -25.14
C THR A 118 18.29 -1.83 -24.10
N SER A 119 18.17 -1.34 -22.88
CA SER A 119 18.93 -1.79 -21.72
C SER A 119 18.21 -1.38 -20.43
N LEU A 120 18.67 -1.84 -19.28
CA LEU A 120 18.13 -1.41 -17.99
C LEU A 120 18.57 0.02 -17.62
N GLU A 121 19.66 0.53 -18.20
CA GLU A 121 20.21 1.85 -17.87
C GLU A 121 19.42 2.98 -18.52
N GLN A 122 18.84 2.76 -19.71
CA GLN A 122 18.15 3.82 -20.44
C GLN A 122 17.12 3.28 -21.42
N GLY A 123 16.15 4.11 -21.72
CA GLY A 123 15.11 3.83 -22.71
C GLY A 123 13.87 3.23 -22.13
N LEU A 124 13.03 2.73 -23.04
CA LEU A 124 11.74 2.14 -22.71
C LEU A 124 11.91 0.87 -21.87
N PHE A 125 11.09 0.73 -20.85
CA PHE A 125 11.05 -0.49 -20.02
C PHE A 125 9.62 -0.92 -19.67
N LEU A 126 9.48 -2.21 -19.42
CA LEU A 126 8.28 -2.81 -18.86
C LEU A 126 8.63 -3.32 -17.45
N ASP A 127 7.80 -2.98 -16.48
CA ASP A 127 7.97 -3.42 -15.09
C ASP A 127 6.71 -4.14 -14.62
N ALA A 128 6.88 -5.34 -14.09
CA ALA A 128 5.81 -6.13 -13.51
C ALA A 128 6.11 -6.35 -12.02
N ASN A 129 5.08 -6.22 -11.19
CA ASN A 129 5.18 -6.36 -9.74
C ASN A 129 3.96 -7.09 -9.21
N ALA A 130 4.16 -7.98 -8.23
CA ALA A 130 3.08 -8.67 -7.56
C ALA A 130 3.39 -8.82 -6.07
N SER A 131 2.36 -8.76 -5.26
CA SER A 131 2.44 -8.94 -3.82
C SER A 131 1.31 -9.83 -3.33
N ALA A 132 1.59 -10.60 -2.29
CA ALA A 132 0.58 -11.39 -1.58
C ALA A 132 0.93 -11.44 -0.10
N GLY A 133 -0.06 -11.31 0.75
CA GLY A 133 0.19 -11.32 2.17
C GLY A 133 -1.02 -11.66 3.02
N TYR A 134 -0.73 -11.91 4.27
CA TYR A 134 -1.69 -12.31 5.31
C TYR A 134 -1.94 -11.13 6.26
N ILE A 135 -3.18 -10.96 6.65
CA ILE A 135 -3.66 -9.86 7.50
C ILE A 135 -4.21 -10.41 8.80
N ASP A 136 -3.72 -9.87 9.92
CA ASP A 136 -4.38 -9.92 11.22
C ASP A 136 -5.05 -8.58 11.50
N TYR A 137 -6.28 -8.61 11.95
CA TYR A 137 -7.13 -7.45 12.15
C TYR A 137 -7.76 -7.46 13.53
N ASP A 138 -7.56 -6.37 14.28
CA ASP A 138 -8.19 -6.13 15.58
C ASP A 138 -8.88 -4.78 15.58
N SER A 139 -10.07 -4.70 16.16
CA SER A 139 -10.84 -3.47 16.23
C SER A 139 -11.42 -3.21 17.60
N LYS A 140 -11.63 -1.93 17.89
CA LYS A 140 -12.30 -1.44 19.09
C LYS A 140 -13.15 -0.23 18.75
N ARG A 141 -14.41 -0.27 19.12
CA ARG A 141 -15.34 0.85 19.03
C ARG A 141 -15.82 1.24 20.43
N ASP A 142 -15.57 2.47 20.86
CA ASP A 142 -16.08 3.02 22.10
C ASP A 142 -17.44 3.65 21.86
N LEU A 143 -18.47 3.09 22.47
CA LEU A 143 -19.86 3.45 22.18
C LEU A 143 -20.37 4.62 23.02
N GLY A 144 -19.64 5.01 24.06
CA GLY A 144 -20.03 6.10 24.96
C GLY A 144 -21.29 5.80 25.77
N GLY A 145 -21.74 6.76 26.57
CA GLY A 145 -23.03 6.66 27.28
C GLY A 145 -23.18 5.46 28.23
N GLY A 146 -22.08 4.83 28.65
CA GLY A 146 -22.14 3.64 29.49
C GLY A 146 -22.40 2.33 28.74
N LEU A 147 -22.42 2.35 27.41
CA LEU A 147 -22.65 1.15 26.58
C LEU A 147 -21.40 0.28 26.37
N GLY A 148 -20.25 0.73 26.91
CA GLY A 148 -19.01 -0.02 26.83
C GLY A 148 -18.32 0.08 25.47
N SER A 149 -17.51 -0.94 25.16
CA SER A 149 -16.76 -1.05 23.93
C SER A 149 -17.09 -2.32 23.19
N ALA A 150 -17.26 -2.24 21.86
CA ALA A 150 -17.37 -3.40 21.00
C ALA A 150 -15.98 -3.71 20.40
N LYS A 151 -15.51 -4.94 20.59
CA LYS A 151 -14.21 -5.42 20.11
C LYS A 151 -14.40 -6.55 19.11
N GLY A 152 -13.59 -6.55 18.07
CA GLY A 152 -13.58 -7.60 17.07
C GLY A 152 -12.17 -7.97 16.62
N ASP A 153 -12.02 -9.19 16.14
CA ASP A 153 -10.81 -9.69 15.53
C ASP A 153 -11.14 -10.57 14.34
N THR A 154 -10.31 -10.51 13.32
CA THR A 154 -10.42 -11.36 12.14
C THR A 154 -9.09 -11.45 11.43
N HIS A 155 -9.10 -12.16 10.34
CA HIS A 155 -7.94 -12.34 9.47
C HIS A 155 -8.36 -12.30 8.01
N GLY A 156 -7.38 -12.17 7.14
CA GLY A 156 -7.62 -12.14 5.72
C GLY A 156 -6.35 -12.18 4.91
N ASN A 157 -6.49 -11.87 3.63
CA ASN A 157 -5.36 -11.77 2.71
C ASN A 157 -5.55 -10.60 1.74
N LEU A 158 -4.42 -10.12 1.27
CA LEU A 158 -4.35 -9.10 0.23
C LEU A 158 -3.40 -9.59 -0.85
N THR A 159 -3.86 -9.52 -2.09
CA THR A 159 -3.05 -9.78 -3.27
C THR A 159 -3.10 -8.57 -4.19
N GLY A 160 -2.05 -8.37 -4.97
CA GLY A 160 -2.03 -7.28 -5.93
C GLY A 160 -0.97 -7.47 -6.99
N ALA A 161 -1.18 -6.82 -8.11
CA ALA A 161 -0.25 -6.80 -9.23
C ALA A 161 -0.30 -5.46 -9.91
N THR A 162 0.87 -5.02 -10.42
CA THR A 162 1.02 -3.80 -11.21
C THR A 162 1.84 -4.11 -12.44
N LEU A 163 1.39 -3.62 -13.58
CA LEU A 163 2.13 -3.65 -14.83
C LEU A 163 2.31 -2.21 -15.30
N ALA A 164 3.53 -1.79 -15.53
CA ALA A 164 3.87 -0.42 -15.90
C ALA A 164 4.82 -0.38 -17.09
N LEU A 165 4.56 0.57 -17.98
CA LEU A 165 5.45 0.94 -19.09
C LEU A 165 6.08 2.29 -18.74
N GLY A 166 7.39 2.37 -18.80
CA GLY A 166 8.12 3.57 -18.45
C GLY A 166 9.28 3.84 -19.38
N TYR A 167 9.91 4.99 -19.14
CA TYR A 167 11.08 5.42 -19.89
C TYR A 167 12.13 5.95 -18.93
N ARG A 168 13.35 5.43 -19.02
CA ARG A 168 14.46 5.84 -18.18
C ARG A 168 15.36 6.81 -18.95
N VAL A 169 15.49 8.03 -18.43
CA VAL A 169 16.26 9.11 -19.06
C VAL A 169 17.36 9.56 -18.11
N PRO A 170 18.62 9.16 -18.35
CA PRO A 170 19.75 9.77 -17.66
C PRO A 170 20.04 11.16 -18.27
N VAL A 171 19.95 12.19 -17.43
CA VAL A 171 20.24 13.56 -17.79
C VAL A 171 21.20 14.12 -16.76
N SER A 172 22.28 14.76 -17.17
CA SER A 172 23.36 15.33 -16.31
C SER A 172 23.06 15.41 -14.81
N GLY A 173 23.51 14.42 -14.04
CA GLY A 173 23.33 14.39 -12.59
C GLY A 173 21.97 13.94 -12.08
N VAL A 174 21.03 13.61 -12.96
CA VAL A 174 19.70 13.15 -12.60
C VAL A 174 19.26 12.03 -13.55
N THR A 175 18.68 10.98 -13.02
CA THR A 175 17.97 9.96 -13.81
C THR A 175 16.48 10.08 -13.56
N LEU A 176 15.71 10.28 -14.62
CA LEU A 176 14.26 10.39 -14.58
C LEU A 176 13.59 9.12 -15.12
N GLU A 177 12.56 8.66 -14.42
CA GLU A 177 11.77 7.50 -14.83
C GLU A 177 10.27 7.82 -14.76
N PRO A 178 9.68 8.43 -15.79
CA PRO A 178 8.23 8.50 -15.92
C PRO A 178 7.67 7.12 -16.31
N SER A 179 6.52 6.78 -15.76
CA SER A 179 5.83 5.53 -16.08
C SER A 179 4.32 5.64 -15.98
N LEU A 180 3.64 4.82 -16.75
CA LEU A 180 2.18 4.64 -16.71
C LEU A 180 1.88 3.16 -16.58
N GLY A 181 0.86 2.82 -15.80
CA GLY A 181 0.53 1.43 -15.57
C GLY A 181 -0.89 1.21 -15.06
N ILE A 182 -1.16 -0.04 -14.81
CA ILE A 182 -2.40 -0.51 -14.19
C ILE A 182 -2.07 -1.33 -12.96
N ARG A 183 -2.89 -1.16 -11.93
CA ARG A 183 -2.79 -1.91 -10.67
C ARG A 183 -4.12 -2.57 -10.35
N VAL A 184 -4.06 -3.83 -9.92
CA VAL A 184 -5.22 -4.57 -9.40
C VAL A 184 -4.87 -5.05 -8.01
N SER A 185 -5.72 -4.75 -7.04
CA SER A 185 -5.60 -5.23 -5.66
C SER A 185 -6.88 -5.95 -5.26
N HIS A 186 -6.75 -7.08 -4.58
CA HIS A 186 -7.87 -7.87 -4.11
C HIS A 186 -7.71 -8.16 -2.62
N LEU A 187 -8.71 -7.75 -1.84
CA LEU A 187 -8.78 -7.90 -0.40
C LEU A 187 -9.86 -8.89 -0.03
N ASN A 188 -9.51 -9.87 0.82
CA ASN A 188 -10.46 -10.73 1.51
C ASN A 188 -10.27 -10.57 3.01
N LEU A 189 -11.31 -10.19 3.72
CA LEU A 189 -11.39 -10.22 5.18
C LEU A 189 -12.53 -11.12 5.59
N SER A 190 -12.28 -12.06 6.50
CA SER A 190 -13.31 -12.94 7.01
C SER A 190 -14.32 -12.16 7.85
N GLY A 191 -15.58 -12.53 7.78
CA GLY A 191 -16.62 -12.01 8.66
C GLY A 191 -16.33 -12.33 10.12
N PHE A 192 -16.79 -11.49 11.03
CA PHE A 192 -16.57 -11.66 12.47
C PHE A 192 -17.69 -11.03 13.28
N GLN A 193 -17.83 -11.49 14.51
CA GLN A 193 -18.76 -10.94 15.47
C GLN A 193 -18.02 -10.14 16.53
N GLU A 194 -18.38 -8.87 16.68
CA GLU A 194 -17.87 -8.04 17.79
C GLU A 194 -18.43 -8.51 19.12
N LYS A 195 -17.70 -8.24 20.21
CA LYS A 195 -18.05 -8.63 21.58
C LYS A 195 -17.87 -7.48 22.53
N GLY A 196 -18.52 -7.54 23.70
CA GLY A 196 -18.31 -6.62 24.80
C GLY A 196 -19.35 -5.50 24.92
N SER A 197 -20.37 -5.49 24.07
CA SER A 197 -21.49 -4.53 24.13
C SER A 197 -22.76 -5.14 23.56
N GLU A 198 -23.92 -4.63 24.00
CA GLU A 198 -25.22 -4.96 23.37
C GLU A 198 -25.34 -4.41 21.95
N LEU A 199 -24.52 -3.40 21.62
CA LEU A 199 -24.43 -2.82 20.27
C LEU A 199 -23.27 -3.42 19.45
N ALA A 200 -22.77 -4.58 19.82
CA ALA A 200 -21.80 -5.33 19.06
C ALA A 200 -22.39 -5.75 17.71
N LEU A 201 -21.62 -5.52 16.64
CA LEU A 201 -22.02 -5.82 15.28
C LEU A 201 -21.60 -7.23 14.89
N ASP A 202 -22.40 -7.85 14.05
CA ASP A 202 -22.03 -9.03 13.28
C ASP A 202 -21.59 -8.52 11.89
N ILE A 203 -20.29 -8.57 11.61
CA ILE A 203 -19.68 -7.99 10.41
C ILE A 203 -19.52 -9.06 9.35
N ASP A 204 -20.09 -8.81 8.18
CA ASP A 204 -19.97 -9.69 7.03
C ASP A 204 -18.54 -9.67 6.47
N SER A 205 -18.16 -10.77 5.81
CA SER A 205 -16.89 -10.86 5.10
C SER A 205 -16.77 -9.76 4.02
N ILE A 206 -15.57 -9.22 3.85
CA ILE A 206 -15.26 -8.21 2.86
C ILE A 206 -14.46 -8.85 1.73
N HIS A 207 -14.95 -8.70 0.51
CA HIS A 207 -14.30 -9.13 -0.72
C HIS A 207 -14.29 -7.95 -1.69
N GLU A 208 -13.15 -7.28 -1.81
CA GLU A 208 -13.03 -6.08 -2.63
C GLU A 208 -11.92 -6.23 -3.65
N THR A 209 -12.22 -5.84 -4.89
CA THR A 209 -11.24 -5.72 -5.95
C THR A 209 -11.16 -4.27 -6.38
N ARG A 210 -9.97 -3.69 -6.33
CA ARG A 210 -9.72 -2.32 -6.77
C ARG A 210 -8.81 -2.36 -7.99
N ARG A 211 -9.25 -1.71 -9.08
CA ARG A 211 -8.49 -1.52 -10.31
C ARG A 211 -8.16 -0.05 -10.45
N SER A 212 -6.92 0.26 -10.80
CA SER A 212 -6.44 1.63 -10.89
C SER A 212 -5.54 1.83 -12.09
N ALA A 213 -5.60 3.04 -12.65
CA ALA A 213 -4.56 3.55 -13.53
C ALA A 213 -3.54 4.31 -12.67
N VAL A 214 -2.24 4.08 -12.90
CA VAL A 214 -1.17 4.68 -12.12
C VAL A 214 -0.20 5.43 -13.04
N ALA A 215 0.25 6.59 -12.58
CA ALA A 215 1.30 7.36 -13.22
C ALA A 215 2.35 7.73 -12.18
N ASN A 216 3.61 7.50 -12.48
CA ASN A 216 4.69 7.77 -11.55
C ASN A 216 5.83 8.52 -12.25
N LEU A 217 6.50 9.36 -11.49
CA LEU A 217 7.77 9.97 -11.86
C LEU A 217 8.76 9.73 -10.74
N ASN A 218 9.81 8.99 -11.02
CA ASN A 218 10.93 8.78 -10.12
C ASN A 218 12.12 9.59 -10.60
N ALA A 219 12.81 10.25 -9.69
CA ALA A 219 14.04 10.98 -9.96
C ALA A 219 15.14 10.50 -9.01
N ALA A 220 16.25 10.05 -9.54
CA ALA A 220 17.44 9.71 -8.78
C ALA A 220 18.54 10.71 -9.09
N PHE A 221 19.11 11.33 -8.05
CA PHE A 221 20.15 12.33 -8.19
C PHE A 221 21.53 11.70 -8.16
N ALA A 222 22.55 12.48 -8.55
CA ALA A 222 23.92 12.01 -8.55
C ALA A 222 24.37 11.55 -7.15
N PRO A 223 25.15 10.45 -7.07
CA PRO A 223 25.66 9.97 -5.79
C PRO A 223 26.50 11.00 -5.05
N ILE A 224 26.33 11.06 -3.74
CA ILE A 224 27.14 11.88 -2.84
C ILE A 224 28.06 10.95 -2.07
N GLY A 225 29.38 11.17 -2.18
CA GLY A 225 30.37 10.37 -1.44
C GLY A 225 30.42 10.77 0.03
N MET A 226 30.32 9.77 0.91
CA MET A 226 30.51 9.91 2.36
C MET A 226 31.40 8.77 2.87
N GLY A 227 32.73 9.00 2.86
CA GLY A 227 33.68 7.97 3.26
C GLY A 227 33.65 6.77 2.31
N ALA A 228 33.42 5.58 2.86
CA ALA A 228 33.29 4.32 2.11
C ALA A 228 31.90 4.13 1.47
N TRP A 229 30.96 5.02 1.73
CA TRP A 229 29.58 4.94 1.28
C TRP A 229 29.30 5.95 0.17
N GLN A 230 28.43 5.56 -0.74
CA GLN A 230 27.79 6.48 -1.68
C GLN A 230 26.32 6.59 -1.35
N LEU A 231 25.84 7.82 -1.18
CA LEU A 231 24.43 8.11 -0.92
C LEU A 231 23.77 8.61 -2.21
N VAL A 232 22.68 7.97 -2.60
CA VAL A 232 21.90 8.35 -3.78
C VAL A 232 20.55 8.88 -3.31
N PRO A 233 20.36 10.22 -3.32
CA PRO A 233 19.05 10.79 -3.00
C PRO A 233 18.08 10.61 -4.16
N GLY A 234 16.82 10.43 -3.84
CA GLY A 234 15.76 10.28 -4.83
C GLY A 234 14.44 10.89 -4.38
N VAL A 235 13.61 11.19 -5.36
CA VAL A 235 12.26 11.75 -5.17
C VAL A 235 11.28 10.97 -6.04
N GLN A 236 10.10 10.71 -5.49
CA GLN A 236 9.01 10.05 -6.20
C GLN A 236 7.75 10.91 -6.15
N VAL A 237 7.06 11.00 -7.27
CA VAL A 237 5.72 11.59 -7.37
C VAL A 237 4.83 10.57 -8.07
N GLY A 238 3.70 10.25 -7.46
CA GLY A 238 2.76 9.28 -7.99
C GLY A 238 1.35 9.83 -8.06
N TYR A 239 0.60 9.34 -9.02
CA TYR A 239 -0.83 9.58 -9.18
C TYR A 239 -1.53 8.27 -9.45
N GLU A 240 -2.61 8.02 -8.73
CA GLU A 240 -3.46 6.84 -8.91
C GLU A 240 -4.91 7.27 -9.12
N HIS A 241 -5.51 6.74 -10.18
CA HIS A 241 -6.93 6.94 -10.49
C HIS A 241 -7.65 5.60 -10.42
N VAL A 242 -8.57 5.46 -9.47
CA VAL A 242 -9.36 4.25 -9.28
C VAL A 242 -10.42 4.14 -10.36
N LEU A 243 -10.47 2.99 -11.02
CA LEU A 243 -11.40 2.69 -12.11
C LEU A 243 -12.63 1.96 -11.57
N GLY A 244 -13.82 2.30 -12.08
CA GLY A 244 -15.06 1.67 -11.68
C GLY A 244 -15.57 2.14 -10.32
N ASP A 245 -16.14 1.21 -9.54
CA ASP A 245 -16.56 1.47 -8.17
C ASP A 245 -15.34 1.66 -7.27
N HIS A 246 -15.28 2.81 -6.61
CA HIS A 246 -14.14 3.21 -5.78
C HIS A 246 -14.48 3.25 -4.30
N GLN A 247 -15.73 3.03 -3.93
CA GLN A 247 -16.20 3.06 -2.55
C GLN A 247 -16.02 1.70 -1.89
N VAL A 248 -15.52 1.71 -0.66
CA VAL A 248 -15.42 0.54 0.18
C VAL A 248 -16.45 0.65 1.29
N ASP A 249 -17.36 -0.31 1.31
CA ASP A 249 -18.42 -0.39 2.28
C ASP A 249 -18.20 -1.60 3.21
N SER A 250 -18.55 -1.43 4.46
CA SER A 250 -18.69 -2.52 5.41
C SER A 250 -20.15 -2.76 5.70
N GLN A 251 -20.55 -4.02 5.61
CA GLN A 251 -21.93 -4.45 5.93
C GLN A 251 -21.94 -5.29 7.18
N GLY A 252 -23.01 -5.15 7.95
CA GLY A 252 -23.18 -5.92 9.17
C GLY A 252 -24.63 -5.90 9.66
N HIS A 253 -24.85 -6.56 10.77
CA HIS A 253 -26.16 -6.68 11.38
C HIS A 253 -26.11 -6.31 12.86
N LEU A 254 -27.09 -5.54 13.29
CA LEU A 254 -27.30 -5.18 14.68
C LEU A 254 -28.75 -5.46 15.05
N LEU A 255 -28.99 -6.34 16.02
CA LEU A 255 -30.33 -6.71 16.49
C LEU A 255 -31.29 -7.11 15.35
N GLY A 256 -30.75 -7.74 14.28
CA GLY A 256 -31.53 -8.18 13.12
C GLY A 256 -31.79 -7.11 12.07
N LEU A 257 -31.17 -5.91 12.21
CA LEU A 257 -31.23 -4.85 11.21
C LEU A 257 -29.93 -4.78 10.41
N ASP A 258 -30.07 -4.56 9.12
CA ASP A 258 -28.91 -4.40 8.24
C ASP A 258 -28.27 -3.03 8.44
N ILE A 259 -26.94 -3.01 8.53
CA ILE A 259 -26.15 -1.80 8.68
C ILE A 259 -25.09 -1.75 7.57
N GLU A 260 -25.00 -0.60 6.91
CA GLU A 260 -24.00 -0.33 5.90
C GLU A 260 -23.24 0.95 6.26
N GLN A 261 -21.93 0.92 6.16
CA GLN A 261 -21.03 2.06 6.37
C GLN A 261 -20.00 2.17 5.25
N ARG A 262 -19.65 3.42 4.91
CA ARG A 262 -18.68 3.74 3.86
C ARG A 262 -17.38 4.23 4.46
N ALA A 263 -16.27 3.95 3.75
CA ALA A 263 -14.95 4.44 4.13
C ALA A 263 -14.86 5.95 3.96
N ALA A 264 -14.15 6.61 4.89
CA ALA A 264 -13.81 8.03 4.75
C ALA A 264 -12.76 8.25 3.64
N PHE A 265 -11.83 7.31 3.46
CA PHE A 265 -10.76 7.33 2.45
C PHE A 265 -11.25 6.82 1.10
N ASP A 266 -12.24 7.49 0.57
CA ASP A 266 -12.95 7.05 -0.62
C ASP A 266 -12.72 8.03 -1.78
N ASN A 267 -11.45 8.24 -2.12
CA ASN A 267 -11.07 9.10 -3.22
C ASN A 267 -10.71 8.29 -4.46
N ARG A 268 -11.29 8.65 -5.60
CA ARG A 268 -10.95 8.09 -6.89
C ARG A 268 -9.54 8.48 -7.33
N ASP A 269 -9.10 9.67 -6.94
CA ASP A 269 -7.79 10.23 -7.30
C ASP A 269 -6.92 10.35 -6.06
N GLN A 270 -5.68 9.88 -6.15
CA GLN A 270 -4.73 9.93 -5.05
C GLN A 270 -3.36 10.36 -5.56
N PHE A 271 -2.76 11.35 -4.89
CA PHE A 271 -1.39 11.80 -5.14
C PHE A 271 -0.48 11.34 -4.01
N THR A 272 0.71 10.90 -4.39
CA THR A 272 1.74 10.52 -3.42
C THR A 272 3.05 11.20 -3.75
N THR A 273 3.81 11.54 -2.71
CA THR A 273 5.18 12.02 -2.83
C THR A 273 6.06 11.26 -1.86
N GLY A 274 7.30 11.05 -2.24
CA GLY A 274 8.25 10.35 -1.39
C GLY A 274 9.67 10.82 -1.63
N PHE A 275 10.48 10.72 -0.57
CA PHE A 275 11.92 10.92 -0.62
C PHE A 275 12.60 9.61 -0.24
N ASN A 276 13.72 9.32 -0.87
CA ASN A 276 14.53 8.18 -0.49
C ASN A 276 16.01 8.57 -0.49
N LEU A 277 16.78 7.83 0.29
CA LEU A 277 18.22 7.93 0.36
C LEU A 277 18.78 6.52 0.35
N THR A 278 19.40 6.14 -0.76
CA THR A 278 19.98 4.80 -0.92
C THR A 278 21.47 4.85 -0.63
N ALA A 279 21.96 3.95 0.23
CA ALA A 279 23.38 3.81 0.55
C ALA A 279 23.96 2.60 -0.18
N ASN A 280 25.07 2.81 -0.89
CA ASN A 280 25.80 1.76 -1.63
C ASN A 280 27.23 1.62 -1.11
#